data_7adee5c5e1fb35cdf9fa852d4502adb8
#
_entry.id   7adee5c5e1fb35cdf9fa852d4502adb8
#
_cell.length_a   1.000
_cell.length_b   1.000
_cell.length_c   1.000
_cell.angle_alpha   90.00
_cell.angle_beta   90.00
_cell.angle_gamma   90.00
#
_symmetry.space_group_name_H-M   'P 1'
#
loop_
_entity.id
_entity.type
_entity.pdbx_description
1 polymer ?
#
loop_
_entity_poly.entity_id
_entity_poly.type
_entity_poly.pdbx_seq_one_letter_code
_entity_poly.pdbx_strand_id
1 'polypeptide(L)'
;MDHDGRVRVTIPRGGSKREADAFARRHLTWIARQQAQLSRPVFTPDERRRLRARARAELPSLLLALAAAHGLQVVRLSIRNQRTRWGSCGRDGHISLNWRLVLMPEWVRDYVLVHELMHLRRLDHSQAYWALVEAACPDYRDARRWLRTHGPSLR
;
A
#
# COMPACT_ATOMS: atom_id res chain seq x y z
N MET A 1 -0.84 9.80 14.69
CA MET A 1 -2.13 9.17 14.96
C MET A 1 -1.88 7.70 15.23
N ASP A 2 -2.52 7.16 16.25
CA ASP A 2 -2.41 5.75 16.60
C ASP A 2 -3.32 4.89 15.69
N HIS A 3 -3.11 3.58 15.65
CA HIS A 3 -3.86 2.65 14.79
C HIS A 3 -5.39 2.63 15.04
N ASP A 4 -5.83 3.15 16.17
CA ASP A 4 -7.26 3.25 16.57
C ASP A 4 -7.89 4.61 16.24
N GLY A 5 -7.27 5.44 15.41
CA GLY A 5 -7.76 6.79 15.09
C GLY A 5 -7.59 7.82 16.21
N ARG A 6 -6.95 7.42 17.31
CA ARG A 6 -6.67 8.33 18.43
C ARG A 6 -5.54 9.29 18.09
N VAL A 7 -5.71 10.54 18.44
CA VAL A 7 -4.66 11.56 18.30
C VAL A 7 -3.74 11.49 19.51
N ARG A 8 -2.47 11.17 19.27
CA ARG A 8 -1.44 11.25 20.30
C ARG A 8 -0.67 12.55 20.13
N VAL A 9 -0.69 13.39 21.14
CA VAL A 9 0.17 14.58 21.22
C VAL A 9 1.38 14.23 22.08
N THR A 10 2.58 14.27 21.52
CA THR A 10 3.82 14.04 22.27
C THR A 10 4.31 15.36 22.82
N ILE A 11 4.46 15.43 24.13
CA ILE A 11 5.00 16.61 24.81
C ILE A 11 6.52 16.39 24.97
N PRO A 12 7.36 17.28 24.37
CA PRO A 12 8.81 17.18 24.57
C PRO A 12 9.20 17.44 26.03
N ARG A 13 10.39 17.00 26.44
CA ARG A 13 10.89 17.28 27.81
C ARG A 13 10.88 18.80 28.08
N GLY A 14 10.22 19.20 29.17
CA GLY A 14 10.03 20.62 29.52
C GLY A 14 8.79 21.29 28.92
N GLY A 15 8.03 20.60 28.07
CA GLY A 15 6.79 21.12 27.50
C GLY A 15 5.59 21.04 28.47
N SER A 16 4.64 21.95 28.31
CA SER A 16 3.45 22.05 29.14
C SER A 16 2.28 21.27 28.56
N LYS A 17 1.57 20.50 29.39
CA LYS A 17 0.32 19.82 28.99
C LYS A 17 -0.73 20.82 28.50
N ARG A 18 -0.78 22.01 29.11
CA ARG A 18 -1.69 23.11 28.72
C ARG A 18 -1.42 23.61 27.31
N GLU A 19 -0.16 23.73 26.91
CA GLU A 19 0.23 24.12 25.56
C GLU A 19 -0.08 23.03 24.53
N ALA A 20 0.11 21.76 24.89
CA ALA A 20 -0.24 20.64 24.04
C ALA A 20 -1.76 20.56 23.80
N ASP A 21 -2.58 20.77 24.85
CA ASP A 21 -4.03 20.85 24.72
C ASP A 21 -4.47 22.04 23.85
N ALA A 22 -3.87 23.22 24.05
CA ALA A 22 -4.14 24.40 23.24
C ALA A 22 -3.77 24.19 21.75
N PHE A 23 -2.65 23.51 21.49
CA PHE A 23 -2.24 23.11 20.15
C PHE A 23 -3.26 22.15 19.52
N ALA A 24 -3.66 21.09 20.23
CA ALA A 24 -4.64 20.14 19.74
C ALA A 24 -5.98 20.81 19.41
N ARG A 25 -6.47 21.71 20.28
CA ARG A 25 -7.71 22.48 20.06
C ARG A 25 -7.66 23.36 18.81
N ARG A 26 -6.54 24.04 18.56
CA ARG A 26 -6.36 24.86 17.35
C ARG A 26 -6.36 24.03 16.06
N HIS A 27 -6.06 22.74 16.14
CA HIS A 27 -5.94 21.85 14.98
C HIS A 27 -7.09 20.84 14.88
N LEU A 28 -8.19 21.00 15.65
CA LEU A 28 -9.32 20.06 15.65
C LEU A 28 -9.91 19.81 14.27
N THR A 29 -10.08 20.87 13.46
CA THR A 29 -10.59 20.75 12.08
C THR A 29 -9.65 19.96 11.17
N TRP A 30 -8.34 20.15 11.31
CA TRP A 30 -7.34 19.38 10.58
C TRP A 30 -7.33 17.92 11.06
N ILE A 31 -7.39 17.71 12.38
CA ILE A 31 -7.46 16.38 13.00
C ILE A 31 -8.70 15.64 12.50
N ALA A 32 -9.88 16.27 12.51
CA ALA A 32 -11.13 15.68 12.03
C ALA A 32 -11.06 15.32 10.53
N ARG A 33 -10.47 16.18 9.71
CA ARG A 33 -10.23 15.87 8.28
C ARG A 33 -9.29 14.67 8.11
N GLN A 34 -8.21 14.60 8.89
CA GLN A 34 -7.29 13.45 8.86
C GLN A 34 -7.96 12.17 9.35
N GLN A 35 -8.79 12.25 10.39
CA GLN A 35 -9.56 11.10 10.89
C GLN A 35 -10.58 10.62 9.86
N ALA A 36 -11.29 11.52 9.19
CA ALA A 36 -12.22 11.18 8.11
C ALA A 36 -11.51 10.54 6.90
N GLN A 37 -10.29 10.99 6.55
CA GLN A 37 -9.45 10.37 5.52
C GLN A 37 -8.89 9.01 5.95
N LEU A 38 -8.78 8.77 7.26
CA LEU A 38 -8.31 7.54 7.87
C LEU A 38 -9.46 6.59 8.24
N SER A 39 -10.71 6.88 7.85
CA SER A 39 -11.84 5.95 7.98
C SER A 39 -11.53 4.70 7.19
N ARG A 40 -10.86 3.75 7.85
CA ARG A 40 -10.55 2.45 7.25
C ARG A 40 -11.86 1.70 7.04
N PRO A 41 -12.06 1.05 5.90
CA PRO A 41 -13.20 0.19 5.74
C PRO A 41 -13.16 -0.89 6.84
N VAL A 42 -14.15 -0.86 7.71
CA VAL A 42 -14.30 -1.89 8.75
C VAL A 42 -14.95 -3.09 8.08
N PHE A 43 -14.13 -3.99 7.58
CA PHE A 43 -14.62 -5.26 7.04
C PHE A 43 -15.04 -6.18 8.17
N THR A 44 -16.21 -6.77 8.06
CA THR A 44 -16.62 -7.89 8.90
C THR A 44 -15.66 -9.08 8.71
N PRO A 45 -15.60 -10.02 9.65
CA PRO A 45 -14.79 -11.23 9.48
C PRO A 45 -15.09 -11.99 8.18
N ASP A 46 -16.36 -12.04 7.79
CA ASP A 46 -16.81 -12.74 6.57
C ASP A 46 -16.44 -12.01 5.28
N GLU A 47 -16.62 -10.70 5.22
CA GLU A 47 -16.16 -9.88 4.10
C GLU A 47 -14.64 -10.01 3.93
N ARG A 48 -13.90 -9.94 5.01
CA ARG A 48 -12.44 -10.12 5.00
C ARG A 48 -12.03 -11.50 4.48
N ARG A 49 -12.77 -12.55 4.87
CA ARG A 49 -12.56 -13.91 4.38
C ARG A 49 -12.80 -13.99 2.87
N ARG A 50 -13.94 -13.45 2.38
CA ARG A 50 -14.27 -13.39 0.96
C ARG A 50 -13.24 -12.63 0.14
N LEU A 51 -12.84 -11.45 0.59
CA LEU A 51 -11.83 -10.63 -0.10
C LEU A 51 -10.46 -11.30 -0.17
N ARG A 52 -10.06 -12.00 0.89
CA ARG A 52 -8.83 -12.80 0.89
C ARG A 52 -8.92 -14.01 -0.06
N ALA A 53 -10.07 -14.67 -0.12
CA ALA A 53 -10.29 -15.75 -1.06
C ALA A 53 -10.23 -15.24 -2.51
N ARG A 54 -10.89 -14.13 -2.79
CA ARG A 54 -10.80 -13.43 -4.09
C ARG A 54 -9.36 -13.08 -4.45
N ALA A 55 -8.61 -12.49 -3.53
CA ALA A 55 -7.21 -12.14 -3.77
C ALA A 55 -6.31 -13.35 -4.07
N ARG A 56 -6.57 -14.49 -3.41
CA ARG A 56 -5.84 -15.74 -3.68
C ARG A 56 -6.20 -16.36 -5.02
N ALA A 57 -7.42 -16.14 -5.50
CA ALA A 57 -7.86 -16.63 -6.81
C ALA A 57 -7.35 -15.75 -7.97
N GLU A 58 -7.42 -14.41 -7.81
CA GLU A 58 -7.16 -13.47 -8.91
C GLU A 58 -5.69 -13.03 -9.02
N LEU A 59 -5.07 -12.63 -7.90
CA LEU A 59 -3.75 -11.97 -7.95
C LEU A 59 -2.62 -12.87 -8.50
N PRO A 60 -2.58 -14.19 -8.23
CA PRO A 60 -1.54 -15.05 -8.79
C PRO A 60 -1.54 -15.10 -10.30
N SER A 61 -2.70 -15.30 -10.92
CA SER A 61 -2.83 -15.37 -12.39
C SER A 61 -2.47 -14.04 -13.05
N LEU A 62 -2.90 -12.93 -12.48
CA LEU A 62 -2.56 -11.58 -12.95
C LEU A 62 -1.06 -11.31 -12.87
N LEU A 63 -0.42 -11.63 -11.73
CA LEU A 63 1.02 -11.44 -11.57
C LEU A 63 1.81 -12.31 -12.55
N LEU A 64 1.43 -13.58 -12.73
CA LEU A 64 2.12 -14.50 -13.63
C LEU A 64 1.95 -14.11 -15.10
N ALA A 65 0.77 -13.61 -15.50
CA ALA A 65 0.54 -13.07 -16.83
C ALA A 65 1.44 -11.86 -17.12
N LEU A 66 1.53 -10.92 -16.18
CA LEU A 66 2.43 -9.78 -16.30
C LEU A 66 3.91 -10.20 -16.28
N ALA A 67 4.28 -11.17 -15.45
CA ALA A 67 5.63 -11.72 -15.43
C ALA A 67 6.02 -12.32 -16.79
N ALA A 68 5.14 -13.11 -17.38
CA ALA A 68 5.36 -13.71 -18.72
C ALA A 68 5.49 -12.62 -19.80
N ALA A 69 4.63 -11.60 -19.79
CA ALA A 69 4.69 -10.48 -20.74
C ALA A 69 6.01 -9.71 -20.68
N HIS A 70 6.67 -9.70 -19.52
CA HIS A 70 7.96 -9.02 -19.32
C HIS A 70 9.17 -9.96 -19.28
N GLY A 71 8.99 -11.26 -19.59
CA GLY A 71 10.06 -12.25 -19.57
C GLY A 71 10.68 -12.46 -18.19
N LEU A 72 9.85 -12.41 -17.13
CA LEU A 72 10.27 -12.55 -15.72
C LEU A 72 9.77 -13.88 -15.14
N GLN A 73 10.58 -14.48 -14.26
CA GLN A 73 10.21 -15.70 -13.55
C GLN A 73 10.00 -15.40 -12.07
N VAL A 74 8.80 -15.72 -11.57
CA VAL A 74 8.46 -15.61 -10.16
C VAL A 74 8.72 -16.94 -9.49
N VAL A 75 9.65 -16.98 -8.53
CA VAL A 75 10.04 -18.20 -7.82
C VAL A 75 8.96 -18.63 -6.83
N ARG A 76 8.42 -17.66 -6.08
CA ARG A 76 7.39 -17.91 -5.08
C ARG A 76 6.49 -16.69 -4.92
N LEU A 77 5.20 -16.92 -4.72
CA LEU A 77 4.20 -15.89 -4.45
C LEU A 77 3.44 -16.19 -3.17
N SER A 78 3.16 -15.17 -2.37
CA SER A 78 2.24 -15.28 -1.22
C SER A 78 1.31 -14.07 -1.09
N ILE A 79 0.07 -14.36 -0.71
CA ILE A 79 -0.91 -13.31 -0.40
C ILE A 79 -0.89 -13.06 1.11
N ARG A 80 -0.56 -11.83 1.49
CA ARG A 80 -0.32 -11.42 2.89
C ARG A 80 -1.29 -10.33 3.35
N ASN A 81 -1.31 -10.10 4.65
CA ASN A 81 -2.01 -9.00 5.31
C ASN A 81 -0.99 -7.97 5.83
N GLN A 82 -0.27 -7.34 4.91
CA GLN A 82 0.73 -6.33 5.28
C GLN A 82 0.06 -5.03 5.72
N ARG A 83 0.58 -4.39 6.76
CA ARG A 83 0.03 -3.14 7.30
C ARG A 83 0.57 -1.89 6.60
N THR A 84 1.81 -1.93 6.15
CA THR A 84 2.55 -0.76 5.65
C THR A 84 2.88 -0.83 4.16
N ARG A 85 2.77 -2.02 3.54
CA ARG A 85 3.17 -2.25 2.15
C ARG A 85 2.04 -2.86 1.33
N TRP A 86 2.04 -2.61 0.04
CA TRP A 86 1.12 -3.21 -0.91
C TRP A 86 1.69 -4.50 -1.51
N GLY A 87 3.01 -4.56 -1.61
CA GLY A 87 3.77 -5.73 -2.00
C GLY A 87 5.19 -5.69 -1.46
N SER A 88 5.95 -6.72 -1.74
CA SER A 88 7.39 -6.80 -1.53
C SER A 88 7.99 -7.91 -2.37
N CYS A 89 9.19 -7.71 -2.89
CA CYS A 89 10.00 -8.72 -3.56
C CYS A 89 11.28 -8.96 -2.77
N GLY A 90 11.56 -10.22 -2.46
CA GLY A 90 12.81 -10.64 -1.82
C GLY A 90 13.92 -10.91 -2.83
N ARG A 91 15.17 -10.95 -2.35
CA ARG A 91 16.34 -11.33 -3.18
C ARG A 91 16.25 -12.75 -3.72
N ASP A 92 15.48 -13.60 -3.07
CA ASP A 92 15.19 -14.99 -3.45
C ASP A 92 14.09 -15.10 -4.53
N GLY A 93 13.62 -13.99 -5.09
CA GLY A 93 12.55 -13.98 -6.07
C GLY A 93 11.15 -14.24 -5.48
N HIS A 94 11.01 -14.21 -4.15
CA HIS A 94 9.73 -14.36 -3.48
C HIS A 94 8.96 -13.01 -3.48
N ILE A 95 7.81 -12.98 -4.13
CA ILE A 95 6.91 -11.84 -4.14
C ILE A 95 5.79 -12.08 -3.12
N SER A 96 5.56 -11.09 -2.26
CA SER A 96 4.41 -11.06 -1.34
C SER A 96 3.48 -9.93 -1.72
N LEU A 97 2.20 -10.21 -1.90
CA LEU A 97 1.17 -9.23 -2.27
C LEU A 97 0.15 -9.05 -1.16
N ASN A 98 -0.27 -7.82 -0.94
CA ASN A 98 -1.34 -7.53 0.00
C ASN A 98 -2.70 -7.91 -0.63
N TRP A 99 -3.53 -8.66 0.12
CA TRP A 99 -4.85 -9.06 -0.35
C TRP A 99 -5.76 -7.87 -0.71
N ARG A 100 -5.51 -6.69 -0.13
CA ARG A 100 -6.30 -5.48 -0.39
C ARG A 100 -6.11 -4.90 -1.80
N LEU A 101 -5.17 -5.42 -2.58
CA LEU A 101 -5.00 -5.04 -3.99
C LEU A 101 -6.27 -5.28 -4.81
N VAL A 102 -7.13 -6.24 -4.42
CA VAL A 102 -8.42 -6.48 -5.09
C VAL A 102 -9.47 -5.39 -4.84
N LEU A 103 -9.19 -4.45 -3.94
CA LEU A 103 -10.04 -3.30 -3.65
C LEU A 103 -9.68 -2.06 -4.49
N MET A 104 -8.57 -2.12 -5.21
CA MET A 104 -8.06 -1.01 -6.01
C MET A 104 -8.62 -1.03 -7.43
N PRO A 105 -8.66 0.12 -8.11
CA PRO A 105 -8.80 0.14 -9.56
C PRO A 105 -7.75 -0.74 -10.23
N GLU A 106 -8.10 -1.39 -11.33
CA GLU A 106 -7.23 -2.34 -12.02
C GLU A 106 -5.87 -1.74 -12.38
N TRP A 107 -5.86 -0.55 -12.97
CA TRP A 107 -4.63 0.13 -13.37
C TRP A 107 -3.69 0.44 -12.20
N VAL A 108 -4.23 0.67 -10.98
CA VAL A 108 -3.43 0.88 -9.77
C VAL A 108 -2.90 -0.45 -9.24
N ARG A 109 -3.75 -1.48 -9.23
CA ARG A 109 -3.36 -2.85 -8.86
C ARG A 109 -2.23 -3.32 -9.76
N ASP A 110 -2.41 -3.20 -11.07
CA ASP A 110 -1.47 -3.69 -12.07
C ASP A 110 -0.13 -2.95 -11.98
N TYR A 111 -0.16 -1.64 -11.71
CA TYR A 111 1.06 -0.91 -11.36
C TYR A 111 1.79 -1.53 -10.16
N VAL A 112 1.08 -1.90 -9.08
CA VAL A 112 1.74 -2.52 -7.92
C VAL A 112 2.34 -3.88 -8.29
N LEU A 113 1.63 -4.68 -9.09
CA LEU A 113 2.16 -5.96 -9.57
C LEU A 113 3.43 -5.76 -10.41
N VAL A 114 3.42 -4.82 -11.36
CA VAL A 114 4.60 -4.47 -12.16
C VAL A 114 5.74 -3.96 -11.28
N HIS A 115 5.45 -3.11 -10.29
CA HIS A 115 6.44 -2.61 -9.34
C HIS A 115 7.18 -3.75 -8.63
N GLU A 116 6.46 -4.73 -8.10
CA GLU A 116 7.08 -5.88 -7.44
C GLU A 116 7.82 -6.79 -8.42
N LEU A 117 7.33 -6.95 -9.66
CA LEU A 117 8.01 -7.72 -10.70
C LEU A 117 9.32 -7.08 -11.13
N MET A 118 9.39 -5.75 -11.25
CA MET A 118 10.64 -5.06 -11.64
C MET A 118 11.73 -5.21 -10.58
N HIS A 119 11.37 -5.51 -9.33
CA HIS A 119 12.34 -5.86 -8.30
C HIS A 119 13.05 -7.21 -8.55
N LEU A 120 12.53 -8.08 -9.40
CA LEU A 120 13.26 -9.28 -9.84
C LEU A 120 14.48 -8.92 -10.71
N ARG A 121 14.47 -7.76 -11.36
CA ARG A 121 15.61 -7.24 -12.13
C ARG A 121 16.50 -6.34 -11.29
N ARG A 122 15.91 -5.54 -10.40
CA ARG A 122 16.62 -4.54 -9.60
C ARG A 122 15.93 -4.28 -8.26
N LEU A 123 16.63 -4.55 -7.18
CA LEU A 123 16.07 -4.45 -5.82
C LEU A 123 16.03 -3.03 -5.25
N ASP A 124 16.87 -2.14 -5.77
CA ASP A 124 16.89 -0.73 -5.36
C ASP A 124 15.81 0.08 -6.11
N HIS A 125 15.51 1.28 -5.62
CA HIS A 125 14.62 2.23 -6.29
C HIS A 125 15.42 3.34 -7.00
N SER A 126 16.54 2.98 -7.65
CA SER A 126 17.37 3.88 -8.42
C SER A 126 16.66 4.41 -9.68
N GLN A 127 17.26 5.36 -10.37
CA GLN A 127 16.76 5.86 -11.66
C GLN A 127 16.59 4.70 -12.68
N ALA A 128 17.54 3.77 -12.72
CA ALA A 128 17.45 2.60 -13.59
C ALA A 128 16.28 1.68 -13.26
N TYR A 129 15.93 1.51 -11.96
CA TYR A 129 14.72 0.80 -11.56
C TYR A 129 13.46 1.52 -12.07
N TRP A 130 13.39 2.84 -11.86
CA TRP A 130 12.21 3.60 -12.31
C TRP A 130 12.06 3.62 -13.82
N ALA A 131 13.14 3.57 -14.58
CA ALA A 131 13.10 3.40 -16.02
C ALA A 131 12.47 2.06 -16.44
N LEU A 132 12.76 0.96 -15.72
CA LEU A 132 12.11 -0.33 -15.95
C LEU A 132 10.61 -0.26 -15.66
N VAL A 133 10.21 0.38 -14.56
CA VAL A 133 8.80 0.56 -14.21
C VAL A 133 8.08 1.42 -15.23
N GLU A 134 8.67 2.53 -15.67
CA GLU A 134 8.10 3.44 -16.66
C GLU A 134 7.90 2.77 -18.03
N ALA A 135 8.87 1.95 -18.46
CA ALA A 135 8.77 1.19 -19.70
C ALA A 135 7.65 0.13 -19.66
N ALA A 136 7.40 -0.48 -18.48
CA ALA A 136 6.37 -1.51 -18.31
C ALA A 136 4.98 -0.93 -17.95
N CYS A 137 4.92 0.24 -17.36
CA CYS A 137 3.71 0.93 -16.89
C CYS A 137 3.91 2.45 -17.05
N PRO A 138 3.67 3.03 -18.24
CA PRO A 138 3.90 4.45 -18.49
C PRO A 138 3.18 5.39 -17.51
N ASP A 139 1.97 5.03 -17.10
CA ASP A 139 1.12 5.82 -16.19
C ASP A 139 1.44 5.58 -14.69
N TYR A 140 2.59 4.99 -14.37
CA TYR A 140 2.96 4.63 -12.99
C TYR A 140 2.93 5.82 -12.03
N ARG A 141 3.18 7.05 -12.51
CA ARG A 141 3.17 8.26 -11.67
C ARG A 141 1.78 8.58 -11.15
N ASP A 142 0.75 8.34 -11.95
CA ASP A 142 -0.64 8.55 -11.58
C ASP A 142 -1.10 7.46 -10.60
N ALA A 143 -0.71 6.20 -10.82
CA ALA A 143 -0.96 5.12 -9.88
C ALA A 143 -0.30 5.39 -8.52
N ARG A 144 0.93 5.90 -8.48
CA ARG A 144 1.59 6.33 -7.25
C ARG A 144 0.86 7.49 -6.56
N ARG A 145 0.36 8.45 -7.34
CA ARG A 145 -0.42 9.58 -6.80
C ARG A 145 -1.71 9.07 -6.17
N TRP A 146 -2.41 8.19 -6.86
CA TRP A 146 -3.63 7.56 -6.36
C TRP A 146 -3.37 6.80 -5.05
N LEU A 147 -2.32 5.98 -4.99
CA LEU A 147 -1.93 5.23 -3.79
C LEU A 147 -1.59 6.13 -2.59
N ARG A 148 -0.99 7.30 -2.82
CA ARG A 148 -0.72 8.27 -1.75
C ARG A 148 -2.00 8.88 -1.19
N THR A 149 -2.98 9.14 -2.05
CA THR A 149 -4.24 9.78 -1.66
C THR A 149 -5.22 8.80 -1.05
N HIS A 150 -5.43 7.63 -1.67
CA HIS A 150 -6.47 6.68 -1.33
C HIS A 150 -5.95 5.44 -0.57
N GLY A 151 -4.67 5.11 -0.74
CA GLY A 151 -4.09 3.95 -0.10
C GLY A 151 -4.24 3.91 1.44
N PRO A 152 -4.05 5.02 2.17
CA PRO A 152 -4.25 5.03 3.62
C PRO A 152 -5.63 4.59 4.07
N SER A 153 -6.68 4.91 3.31
CA SER A 153 -8.07 4.51 3.62
C SER A 153 -8.36 3.03 3.39
N LEU A 154 -7.56 2.32 2.60
CA LEU A 154 -7.73 0.90 2.31
C LEU A 154 -6.98 -0.04 3.29
N ARG A 155 -6.12 0.50 4.16
CA ARG A 155 -5.25 -0.30 5.04
C ARG A 155 -5.82 -0.64 6.39
#